data_9df66950f45c88aeb69c01c90233aa1f
#
_entry.id   9df66950f45c88aeb69c01c90233aa1f
#
_cell.length_a   1.000
_cell.length_b   1.000
_cell.length_c   1.000
_cell.angle_alpha   90.00
_cell.angle_beta   90.00
_cell.angle_gamma   90.00
#
_symmetry.space_group_name_H-M   'P 1'
#
loop_
_entity.id
_entity.type
_entity.pdbx_description
1 polymer ?
#
loop_
_entity_poly.entity_id
_entity_poly.type
_entity_poly.pdbx_seq_one_letter_code
_entity_poly.pdbx_strand_id
1 'polypeptide(L)'
;MEGSDKLKCLQEVKYTGTVKEYMEEMQKEAARHGRHWRVYRVQQGAYHRMWEEETMVQGMLYSIMDFAMNYSHDHLTETQSEFFAKNQTTLLPVVVWFLAPTGSDGKMEVQQHSRVYLSEDRRHSNNFVQKVLDDLLTHFKGVMEKAAAGVEECAMRRLSLWSDGCGGQFKNKWQMAKLVHLLGDTRFNLVGTEHHFFASCHGKGPCDGLGGWTKTYLRDEEMKKGNHMGTSQGVFDCLVKNK
;
A
#
# COMPACT_ATOMS: atom_id res chain seq x y z
N MET A 1 6.98 25.53 5.76
CA MET A 1 7.67 24.86 6.88
C MET A 1 7.89 23.43 6.46
N GLU A 2 9.11 23.15 6.08
CA GLU A 2 9.56 21.85 5.56
C GLU A 2 9.80 20.92 6.74
N GLY A 3 8.94 19.93 6.90
CA GLY A 3 9.20 18.75 7.72
C GLY A 3 9.74 17.65 6.82
N SER A 4 11.05 17.64 6.57
CA SER A 4 11.68 16.49 5.92
C SER A 4 11.68 15.33 6.90
N ASP A 5 10.81 14.36 6.71
CA ASP A 5 10.96 13.03 7.28
C ASP A 5 12.17 12.35 6.63
N LYS A 6 13.35 12.78 7.05
CA LYS A 6 14.58 12.05 6.72
C LYS A 6 14.51 10.70 7.41
N LEU A 7 14.52 9.64 6.63
CA LEU A 7 14.86 8.31 7.11
C LEU A 7 16.03 8.45 8.08
N LYS A 8 15.77 8.22 9.37
CA LYS A 8 16.82 8.20 10.38
C LYS A 8 17.60 6.91 10.19
N CYS A 9 18.55 6.92 9.26
CA CYS A 9 19.63 5.95 9.30
C CYS A 9 20.29 6.02 10.68
N LEU A 10 20.83 4.90 11.16
CA LEU A 10 21.67 4.86 12.35
C LEU A 10 22.69 6.00 12.25
N GLN A 11 22.47 7.06 13.02
CA GLN A 11 23.43 8.14 13.15
C GLN A 11 24.18 7.92 14.45
N GLU A 12 25.49 8.00 14.37
CA GLU A 12 26.31 8.07 15.58
C GLU A 12 26.01 9.39 16.30
N VAL A 13 25.31 9.30 17.42
CA VAL A 13 25.02 10.47 18.26
C VAL A 13 26.10 10.58 19.30
N LYS A 14 26.97 11.60 19.18
CA LYS A 14 27.93 11.94 20.24
C LYS A 14 27.19 12.55 21.41
N TYR A 15 27.19 11.85 22.54
CA TYR A 15 26.61 12.36 23.77
C TYR A 15 27.71 13.02 24.62
N THR A 16 27.48 14.28 24.99
CA THR A 16 28.36 15.02 25.91
C THR A 16 27.57 15.32 27.18
N GLY A 17 27.91 14.62 28.26
CA GLY A 17 27.24 14.76 29.54
C GLY A 17 27.85 13.85 30.61
N THR A 18 27.29 13.86 31.81
CA THR A 18 27.69 12.97 32.88
C THR A 18 27.18 11.55 32.63
N VAL A 19 27.82 10.56 33.23
CA VAL A 19 27.37 9.15 33.18
C VAL A 19 25.93 9.01 33.68
N LYS A 20 25.55 9.77 34.69
CA LYS A 20 24.16 9.76 35.21
C LYS A 20 23.15 10.22 34.18
N GLU A 21 23.40 11.34 33.54
CA GLU A 21 22.54 11.89 32.48
C GLU A 21 22.41 10.92 31.29
N TYR A 22 23.53 10.27 30.91
CA TYR A 22 23.55 9.25 29.88
C TYR A 22 22.68 8.03 30.26
N MET A 23 22.76 7.55 31.49
CA MET A 23 21.97 6.43 31.99
C MET A 23 20.46 6.77 32.02
N GLU A 24 20.10 8.00 32.42
CA GLU A 24 18.71 8.47 32.43
C GLU A 24 18.14 8.53 31.00
N GLU A 25 18.93 8.99 30.04
CA GLU A 25 18.51 9.05 28.63
C GLU A 25 18.37 7.64 28.04
N MET A 26 19.32 6.74 28.31
CA MET A 26 19.24 5.34 27.90
C MET A 26 18.00 4.65 28.46
N GLN A 27 17.62 4.92 29.72
CA GLN A 27 16.39 4.37 30.31
C GLN A 27 15.13 4.87 29.61
N LYS A 28 15.07 6.16 29.25
CA LYS A 28 13.94 6.75 28.49
C LYS A 28 13.82 6.11 27.09
N GLU A 29 14.93 5.98 26.38
CA GLU A 29 14.97 5.36 25.06
C GLU A 29 14.61 3.87 25.12
N ALA A 30 15.11 3.14 26.11
CA ALA A 30 14.74 1.73 26.33
C ALA A 30 13.23 1.56 26.57
N ALA A 31 12.62 2.45 27.38
CA ALA A 31 11.20 2.45 27.63
C ALA A 31 10.38 2.78 26.35
N ARG A 32 10.85 3.72 25.53
CA ARG A 32 10.27 4.09 24.24
C ARG A 32 10.33 2.92 23.26
N HIS A 33 11.48 2.28 23.15
CA HIS A 33 11.69 1.09 22.33
C HIS A 33 10.80 -0.06 22.77
N GLY A 34 10.67 -0.32 24.06
CA GLY A 34 9.82 -1.37 24.59
C GLY A 34 8.33 -1.15 24.29
N ARG A 35 7.86 0.10 24.28
CA ARG A 35 6.47 0.43 23.84
C ARG A 35 6.31 0.20 22.35
N HIS A 36 7.23 0.68 21.53
CA HIS A 36 7.21 0.50 20.08
C HIS A 36 7.22 -0.99 19.70
N TRP A 37 8.07 -1.79 20.32
CA TRP A 37 8.16 -3.23 20.10
C TRP A 37 6.86 -3.96 20.47
N ARG A 38 6.19 -3.59 21.55
CA ARG A 38 4.89 -4.18 21.93
C ARG A 38 3.81 -3.87 20.90
N VAL A 39 3.72 -2.61 20.45
CA VAL A 39 2.76 -2.21 19.40
C VAL A 39 3.03 -3.00 18.11
N TYR A 40 4.28 -3.07 17.69
CA TYR A 40 4.68 -3.84 16.52
C TYR A 40 4.24 -5.31 16.64
N ARG A 41 4.54 -5.99 17.74
CA ARG A 41 4.16 -7.41 17.90
C ARG A 41 2.66 -7.63 17.85
N VAL A 42 1.87 -6.76 18.47
CA VAL A 42 0.41 -6.86 18.44
C VAL A 42 -0.13 -6.67 17.02
N GLN A 43 0.33 -5.65 16.33
CA GLN A 43 -0.09 -5.37 14.96
C GLN A 43 0.37 -6.46 14.00
N GLN A 44 1.61 -6.92 14.11
CA GLN A 44 2.13 -8.00 13.29
C GLN A 44 1.36 -9.31 13.53
N GLY A 45 1.02 -9.62 14.78
CA GLY A 45 0.18 -10.77 15.10
C GLY A 45 -1.24 -10.66 14.54
N ALA A 46 -1.84 -9.46 14.55
CA ALA A 46 -3.13 -9.22 13.93
C ALA A 46 -3.07 -9.36 12.40
N TYR A 47 -2.00 -8.82 11.81
CA TYR A 47 -1.75 -8.95 10.38
C TYR A 47 -1.56 -10.41 9.95
N HIS A 48 -0.76 -11.21 10.65
CA HIS A 48 -0.58 -12.62 10.31
C HIS A 48 -1.87 -13.42 10.45
N ARG A 49 -2.64 -13.22 11.52
CA ARG A 49 -3.94 -13.90 11.68
C ARG A 49 -4.92 -13.60 10.56
N MET A 50 -4.83 -12.44 9.93
CA MET A 50 -5.69 -12.09 8.80
C MET A 50 -5.50 -13.01 7.58
N TRP A 51 -4.31 -13.65 7.46
CA TRP A 51 -3.98 -14.56 6.34
C TRP A 51 -4.23 -16.03 6.65
N GLU A 52 -4.61 -16.36 7.87
CA GLU A 52 -5.00 -17.73 8.22
C GLU A 52 -6.38 -17.99 7.61
N GLU A 53 -6.51 -19.00 6.74
CA GLU A 53 -7.78 -19.31 6.04
C GLU A 53 -8.96 -19.41 7.01
N GLU A 54 -8.72 -19.96 8.20
CA GLU A 54 -9.72 -20.13 9.26
C GLU A 54 -10.25 -18.80 9.82
N THR A 55 -9.52 -17.69 9.63
CA THR A 55 -9.91 -16.37 10.14
C THR A 55 -10.45 -15.44 9.07
N MET A 56 -10.30 -15.79 7.80
CA MET A 56 -10.85 -14.98 6.71
C MET A 56 -12.37 -15.06 6.67
N VAL A 57 -13.01 -13.91 6.56
CA VAL A 57 -14.47 -13.77 6.55
C VAL A 57 -14.99 -13.67 5.12
N GLN A 58 -16.02 -14.45 4.81
CA GLN A 58 -16.71 -14.35 3.53
C GLN A 58 -17.32 -12.95 3.34
N GLY A 59 -17.30 -12.47 2.11
CA GLY A 59 -17.81 -11.14 1.77
C GLY A 59 -16.91 -9.98 2.25
N MET A 60 -15.71 -10.27 2.79
CA MET A 60 -14.73 -9.26 3.14
C MET A 60 -13.65 -9.13 2.06
N LEU A 61 -13.43 -7.92 1.60
CA LEU A 61 -12.27 -7.56 0.77
C LEU A 61 -11.15 -7.11 1.70
N TYR A 62 -10.09 -7.86 1.76
CA TYR A 62 -8.86 -7.49 2.45
C TYR A 62 -7.95 -6.77 1.46
N SER A 63 -7.40 -5.64 1.84
CA SER A 63 -6.53 -4.85 0.98
C SER A 63 -5.34 -4.31 1.74
N ILE A 64 -4.16 -4.41 1.15
CA ILE A 64 -2.98 -3.66 1.58
C ILE A 64 -2.63 -2.69 0.48
N MET A 65 -2.33 -1.46 0.85
CA MET A 65 -1.80 -0.45 -0.06
C MET A 65 -0.64 0.30 0.58
N ASP A 66 0.37 0.56 -0.23
CA ASP A 66 1.52 1.34 0.19
C ASP A 66 2.12 2.06 -1.01
N PHE A 67 2.61 3.30 -0.81
CA PHE A 67 3.28 4.03 -1.86
C PHE A 67 4.69 3.50 -2.08
N ALA A 68 4.99 3.10 -3.28
CA ALA A 68 6.37 2.90 -3.68
C ALA A 68 7.03 4.28 -3.92
N MET A 69 8.36 4.35 -3.85
CA MET A 69 9.08 5.52 -4.35
C MET A 69 8.70 5.78 -5.79
N ASN A 70 8.54 7.05 -6.18
CA ASN A 70 8.22 7.41 -7.55
C ASN A 70 9.21 6.77 -8.53
N TYR A 71 8.68 6.32 -9.66
CA TYR A 71 9.48 5.84 -10.77
C TYR A 71 10.01 7.05 -11.55
N SER A 72 11.33 7.21 -11.62
CA SER A 72 11.97 8.23 -12.43
C SER A 72 12.18 7.71 -13.84
N HIS A 73 11.75 8.49 -14.83
CA HIS A 73 11.98 8.16 -16.25
C HIS A 73 13.43 8.52 -16.60
N ASP A 74 14.26 7.50 -16.72
CA ASP A 74 15.67 7.62 -17.06
C ASP A 74 15.85 7.34 -18.56
N HIS A 75 16.74 8.08 -19.23
CA HIS A 75 17.08 7.87 -20.63
C HIS A 75 18.55 7.51 -20.77
N LEU A 76 18.86 6.64 -21.73
CA LEU A 76 20.25 6.30 -22.06
C LEU A 76 21.07 7.48 -22.60
N THR A 77 20.40 8.53 -23.09
CA THR A 77 21.00 9.70 -23.75
C THR A 77 20.52 11.00 -23.12
N GLU A 78 20.42 11.04 -21.78
CA GLU A 78 19.97 12.25 -21.07
C GLU A 78 20.90 13.43 -21.28
N THR A 79 20.33 14.59 -21.59
CA THR A 79 21.04 15.87 -21.49
C THR A 79 21.17 16.28 -20.01
N GLN A 80 22.10 17.18 -19.70
CA GLN A 80 22.26 17.66 -18.32
C GLN A 80 20.99 18.30 -17.75
N SER A 81 20.22 18.99 -18.59
CA SER A 81 18.94 19.60 -18.20
C SER A 81 17.86 18.54 -17.88
N GLU A 82 17.79 17.46 -18.63
CA GLU A 82 16.86 16.36 -18.40
C GLU A 82 17.22 15.59 -17.12
N PHE A 83 18.52 15.41 -16.85
CA PHE A 83 18.99 14.77 -15.62
C PHE A 83 18.48 15.48 -14.35
N PHE A 84 18.42 16.81 -14.34
CA PHE A 84 17.94 17.59 -13.19
C PHE A 84 16.41 17.78 -13.17
N ALA A 85 15.71 17.58 -14.28
CA ALA A 85 14.26 17.78 -14.42
C ALA A 85 13.49 16.49 -14.75
N LYS A 86 13.91 15.36 -14.20
CA LYS A 86 13.29 14.05 -14.48
C LYS A 86 11.80 14.04 -14.22
N ASN A 87 11.06 13.58 -15.21
CA ASN A 87 9.68 13.22 -15.03
C ASN A 87 9.59 12.00 -14.11
N GLN A 88 8.54 11.96 -13.31
CA GLN A 88 8.33 10.86 -12.37
C GLN A 88 6.88 10.42 -12.42
N THR A 89 6.66 9.12 -12.24
CA THR A 89 5.35 8.53 -12.06
C THR A 89 5.22 8.00 -10.63
N THR A 90 4.17 8.42 -9.95
CA THR A 90 3.81 7.86 -8.65
C THR A 90 3.25 6.47 -8.84
N LEU A 91 3.73 5.53 -8.04
CA LEU A 91 3.26 4.15 -8.00
C LEU A 91 2.58 3.87 -6.65
N LEU A 92 1.34 3.39 -6.69
CA LEU A 92 0.64 2.87 -5.52
C LEU A 92 0.30 1.38 -5.75
N PRO A 93 1.18 0.46 -5.35
CA PRO A 93 0.88 -0.95 -5.30
C PRO A 93 -0.26 -1.26 -4.32
N VAL A 94 -1.18 -2.11 -4.75
CA VAL A 94 -2.29 -2.62 -3.94
C VAL A 94 -2.37 -4.12 -4.14
N VAL A 95 -2.42 -4.85 -3.05
CA VAL A 95 -2.66 -6.30 -3.07
C VAL A 95 -3.94 -6.58 -2.29
N VAL A 96 -4.80 -7.38 -2.85
CA VAL A 96 -6.10 -7.71 -2.27
C VAL A 96 -6.29 -9.21 -2.17
N TRP A 97 -7.10 -9.61 -1.19
CA TRP A 97 -7.50 -10.99 -0.98
C TRP A 97 -8.97 -11.05 -0.61
N PHE A 98 -9.61 -12.12 -1.01
CA PHE A 98 -10.97 -12.48 -0.61
C PHE A 98 -11.19 -13.97 -0.74
N LEU A 99 -12.20 -14.49 -0.06
CA LEU A 99 -12.65 -15.88 -0.21
C LEU A 99 -13.65 -15.99 -1.36
N ALA A 100 -13.45 -16.99 -2.21
CA ALA A 100 -14.39 -17.35 -3.25
C ALA A 100 -14.51 -18.87 -3.39
N PRO A 101 -15.67 -19.40 -3.77
CA PRO A 101 -15.82 -20.81 -4.08
C PRO A 101 -15.00 -21.16 -5.32
N THR A 102 -14.28 -22.28 -5.27
CA THR A 102 -13.52 -22.83 -6.39
C THR A 102 -13.98 -24.26 -6.69
N GLY A 103 -13.93 -24.62 -7.96
CA GLY A 103 -14.34 -25.96 -8.41
C GLY A 103 -15.84 -26.23 -8.30
N SER A 104 -16.21 -27.47 -8.60
CA SER A 104 -17.59 -27.96 -8.58
C SER A 104 -18.06 -28.35 -7.18
N ASP A 105 -17.16 -28.49 -6.23
CA ASP A 105 -17.41 -28.86 -4.83
C ASP A 105 -17.72 -27.66 -3.93
N GLY A 106 -17.59 -26.44 -4.46
CA GLY A 106 -17.85 -25.20 -3.72
C GLY A 106 -16.88 -24.91 -2.58
N LYS A 107 -15.70 -25.55 -2.56
CA LYS A 107 -14.69 -25.30 -1.56
C LYS A 107 -14.26 -23.85 -1.60
N MET A 108 -14.23 -23.19 -0.44
CA MET A 108 -13.77 -21.81 -0.32
C MET A 108 -12.26 -21.75 -0.38
N GLU A 109 -11.72 -20.93 -1.27
CA GLU A 109 -10.28 -20.70 -1.41
C GLU A 109 -9.97 -19.21 -1.43
N VAL A 110 -8.75 -18.87 -0.99
CA VAL A 110 -8.27 -17.50 -0.99
C VAL A 110 -7.87 -17.10 -2.40
N GLN A 111 -8.53 -16.08 -2.92
CA GLN A 111 -8.15 -15.42 -4.17
C GLN A 111 -7.26 -14.22 -3.87
N GLN A 112 -6.11 -14.11 -4.55
CA GLN A 112 -5.20 -12.99 -4.44
C GLN A 112 -5.09 -12.26 -5.77
N HIS A 113 -5.19 -10.93 -5.71
CA HIS A 113 -4.99 -10.07 -6.86
C HIS A 113 -4.03 -8.93 -6.52
N SER A 114 -3.24 -8.51 -7.51
CA SER A 114 -2.30 -7.40 -7.38
C SER A 114 -2.58 -6.35 -8.44
N ARG A 115 -2.55 -5.07 -8.03
CA ARG A 115 -2.72 -3.93 -8.93
C ARG A 115 -1.68 -2.86 -8.62
N VAL A 116 -1.25 -2.12 -9.63
CA VAL A 116 -0.42 -0.95 -9.47
C VAL A 116 -1.15 0.24 -10.06
N TYR A 117 -1.47 1.21 -9.21
CA TYR A 117 -2.07 2.47 -9.65
C TYR A 117 -0.99 3.49 -9.95
N LEU A 118 -1.17 4.24 -11.02
CA LEU A 118 -0.23 5.20 -11.53
C LEU A 118 -0.80 6.62 -11.45
N SER A 119 0.04 7.60 -11.17
CA SER A 119 -0.33 9.02 -11.21
C SER A 119 0.83 9.89 -11.68
N GLU A 120 0.52 10.94 -12.42
CA GLU A 120 1.45 12.03 -12.76
C GLU A 120 1.68 12.99 -11.59
N ASP A 121 0.76 13.04 -10.62
CA ASP A 121 0.95 13.81 -9.39
C ASP A 121 2.02 13.14 -8.54
N ARG A 122 3.17 13.78 -8.42
CA ARG A 122 4.33 13.26 -7.63
C ARG A 122 4.08 13.24 -6.13
N ARG A 123 3.00 13.85 -5.68
CA ARG A 123 2.63 13.88 -4.27
C ARG A 123 1.88 12.61 -3.90
N HIS A 124 2.36 11.95 -2.88
CA HIS A 124 1.68 10.81 -2.27
C HIS A 124 0.52 11.32 -1.40
N SER A 125 -0.56 11.77 -2.04
CA SER A 125 -1.64 12.48 -1.36
C SER A 125 -2.81 11.56 -0.99
N ASN A 126 -3.54 11.92 0.08
CA ASN A 126 -4.77 11.23 0.45
C ASN A 126 -5.84 11.29 -0.66
N ASN A 127 -5.88 12.37 -1.46
CA ASN A 127 -6.83 12.47 -2.57
C ASN A 127 -6.63 11.35 -3.62
N PHE A 128 -5.38 10.99 -3.88
CA PHE A 128 -5.07 9.87 -4.78
C PHE A 128 -5.52 8.55 -4.14
N VAL A 129 -5.22 8.33 -2.85
CA VAL A 129 -5.67 7.15 -2.11
C VAL A 129 -7.20 6.98 -2.17
N GLN A 130 -7.96 8.06 -1.99
CA GLN A 130 -9.42 8.01 -2.06
C GLN A 130 -9.95 7.62 -3.44
N LYS A 131 -9.35 8.14 -4.51
CA LYS A 131 -9.69 7.77 -5.90
C LYS A 131 -9.38 6.30 -6.17
N VAL A 132 -8.21 5.85 -5.73
CA VAL A 132 -7.81 4.44 -5.84
C VAL A 132 -8.78 3.54 -5.09
N LEU A 133 -9.23 3.94 -3.91
CA LEU A 133 -10.19 3.18 -3.12
C LEU A 133 -11.55 3.05 -3.82
N ASP A 134 -12.05 4.11 -4.46
CA ASP A 134 -13.30 4.07 -5.24
C ASP A 134 -13.17 3.12 -6.45
N ASP A 135 -12.08 3.19 -7.20
CA ASP A 135 -11.82 2.28 -8.32
C ASP A 135 -11.67 0.83 -7.86
N LEU A 136 -10.90 0.62 -6.79
CA LEU A 136 -10.67 -0.69 -6.20
C LEU A 136 -11.99 -1.38 -5.83
N LEU A 137 -12.84 -0.67 -5.07
CA LEU A 137 -14.14 -1.20 -4.64
C LEU A 137 -15.06 -1.47 -5.82
N THR A 138 -15.11 -0.56 -6.80
CA THR A 138 -15.91 -0.73 -8.02
C THR A 138 -15.48 -1.99 -8.79
N HIS A 139 -14.18 -2.17 -8.96
CA HIS A 139 -13.63 -3.33 -9.67
C HIS A 139 -13.90 -4.63 -8.91
N PHE A 140 -13.52 -4.69 -7.62
CA PHE A 140 -13.60 -5.94 -6.85
C PHE A 140 -15.01 -6.32 -6.46
N LYS A 141 -15.95 -5.39 -6.39
CA LYS A 141 -17.38 -5.74 -6.31
C LYS A 141 -17.76 -6.67 -7.47
N GLY A 142 -17.47 -6.28 -8.71
CA GLY A 142 -17.78 -7.12 -9.86
C GLY A 142 -16.98 -8.41 -9.94
N VAL A 143 -15.73 -8.41 -9.48
CA VAL A 143 -14.89 -9.63 -9.43
C VAL A 143 -15.44 -10.62 -8.41
N MET A 144 -15.75 -10.16 -7.18
CA MET A 144 -16.30 -11.01 -6.12
C MET A 144 -17.70 -11.52 -6.46
N GLU A 145 -18.56 -10.69 -7.06
CA GLU A 145 -19.89 -11.11 -7.54
C GLU A 145 -19.80 -12.23 -8.58
N LYS A 146 -18.87 -12.13 -9.51
CA LYS A 146 -18.62 -13.20 -10.51
C LYS A 146 -18.06 -14.46 -9.88
N ALA A 147 -17.09 -14.30 -8.97
CA ALA A 147 -16.45 -15.42 -8.28
C ALA A 147 -17.41 -16.12 -7.31
N ALA A 148 -18.36 -15.38 -6.74
CA ALA A 148 -19.37 -15.91 -5.84
C ALA A 148 -20.32 -16.94 -6.48
N ALA A 149 -20.42 -16.96 -7.83
CA ALA A 149 -21.27 -17.90 -8.57
C ALA A 149 -22.70 -18.01 -8.03
N GLY A 150 -23.25 -16.91 -7.49
CA GLY A 150 -24.59 -16.86 -6.91
C GLY A 150 -24.69 -17.12 -5.40
N VAL A 151 -23.56 -17.37 -4.72
CA VAL A 151 -23.50 -17.46 -3.24
C VAL A 151 -23.47 -16.06 -2.65
N GLU A 152 -24.58 -15.60 -2.07
CA GLU A 152 -24.75 -14.21 -1.61
C GLU A 152 -23.73 -13.83 -0.51
N GLU A 153 -23.36 -14.75 0.35
CA GLU A 153 -22.39 -14.54 1.42
C GLU A 153 -21.00 -14.17 0.93
N CYS A 154 -20.67 -14.52 -0.33
CA CYS A 154 -19.40 -14.19 -0.97
C CYS A 154 -19.41 -12.81 -1.64
N ALA A 155 -20.56 -12.16 -1.79
CA ALA A 155 -20.63 -10.79 -2.30
C ALA A 155 -19.91 -9.82 -1.36
N MET A 156 -19.24 -8.81 -1.93
CA MET A 156 -18.49 -7.82 -1.13
C MET A 156 -19.42 -7.03 -0.20
N ARG A 157 -19.25 -7.18 1.11
CA ARG A 157 -20.01 -6.47 2.15
C ARG A 157 -19.15 -5.77 3.17
N ARG A 158 -17.86 -6.08 3.24
CA ARG A 158 -16.92 -5.50 4.20
C ARG A 158 -15.58 -5.18 3.53
N LEU A 159 -14.90 -4.18 4.07
CA LEU A 159 -13.56 -3.79 3.67
C LEU A 159 -12.64 -3.77 4.87
N SER A 160 -11.53 -4.51 4.81
CA SER A 160 -10.41 -4.41 5.74
C SER A 160 -9.20 -3.86 5.00
N LEU A 161 -8.76 -2.67 5.39
CA LEU A 161 -7.67 -1.94 4.76
C LEU A 161 -6.45 -1.91 5.67
N TRP A 162 -5.27 -2.20 5.13
CA TRP A 162 -3.99 -2.07 5.80
C TRP A 162 -3.09 -1.10 5.05
N SER A 163 -2.41 -0.22 5.78
CA SER A 163 -1.42 0.70 5.23
C SER A 163 -0.39 1.10 6.28
N ASP A 164 0.60 1.89 5.87
CA ASP A 164 1.44 2.59 6.82
C ASP A 164 0.64 3.67 7.60
N GLY A 165 1.24 4.20 8.66
CA GLY A 165 0.64 5.23 9.51
C GLY A 165 0.91 6.66 9.05
N CYS A 166 1.28 6.90 7.78
CA CYS A 166 1.59 8.23 7.27
C CYS A 166 0.36 9.14 7.30
N GLY A 167 0.45 10.26 8.05
CA GLY A 167 -0.67 11.20 8.21
C GLY A 167 -1.07 11.91 6.93
N GLY A 168 -0.13 12.19 6.04
CA GLY A 168 -0.41 12.84 4.75
C GLY A 168 -1.14 11.96 3.75
N GLN A 169 -1.02 10.65 3.89
CA GLN A 169 -1.50 9.64 2.95
C GLN A 169 -2.73 8.91 3.49
N PHE A 170 -2.58 8.19 4.60
CA PHE A 170 -3.55 7.23 5.08
C PHE A 170 -4.16 7.57 6.44
N LYS A 171 -3.35 7.98 7.43
CA LYS A 171 -3.82 8.19 8.81
C LYS A 171 -4.24 9.63 9.06
N ASN A 172 -5.35 10.04 8.45
CA ASN A 172 -5.89 11.39 8.59
C ASN A 172 -7.42 11.41 8.63
N LYS A 173 -7.98 12.56 9.04
CA LYS A 173 -9.44 12.73 9.17
C LYS A 173 -10.21 12.53 7.87
N TRP A 174 -9.61 12.86 6.73
CA TRP A 174 -10.24 12.75 5.42
C TRP A 174 -10.40 11.29 5.01
N GLN A 175 -9.38 10.46 5.30
CA GLN A 175 -9.46 9.01 5.07
C GLN A 175 -10.52 8.38 5.97
N MET A 176 -10.59 8.77 7.25
CA MET A 176 -11.63 8.27 8.16
C MET A 176 -13.03 8.68 7.70
N ALA A 177 -13.21 9.95 7.28
CA ALA A 177 -14.47 10.42 6.72
C ALA A 177 -14.88 9.64 5.46
N LYS A 178 -13.92 9.33 4.57
CA LYS A 178 -14.17 8.50 3.38
C LYS A 178 -14.67 7.11 3.76
N LEU A 179 -14.04 6.45 4.73
CA LEU A 179 -14.48 5.11 5.17
C LEU A 179 -15.89 5.11 5.77
N VAL A 180 -16.23 6.14 6.54
CA VAL A 180 -17.60 6.31 7.05
C VAL A 180 -18.58 6.56 5.91
N HIS A 181 -18.23 7.41 4.94
CA HIS A 181 -19.06 7.68 3.77
C HIS A 181 -19.36 6.42 2.95
N LEU A 182 -18.39 5.50 2.83
CA LEU A 182 -18.57 4.25 2.11
C LEU A 182 -19.64 3.34 2.70
N LEU A 183 -19.92 3.44 4.01
CA LEU A 183 -21.02 2.67 4.64
C LEU A 183 -22.40 3.13 4.20
N GLY A 184 -22.54 4.41 3.79
CA GLY A 184 -23.79 4.95 3.25
C GLY A 184 -23.87 4.92 1.72
N ASP A 185 -22.80 4.47 1.06
CA ASP A 185 -22.73 4.45 -0.41
C ASP A 185 -23.45 3.22 -0.97
N THR A 186 -24.63 3.45 -1.56
CA THR A 186 -25.47 2.40 -2.14
C THR A 186 -24.81 1.65 -3.30
N ARG A 187 -23.75 2.19 -3.90
CA ARG A 187 -23.00 1.50 -4.95
C ARG A 187 -22.35 0.22 -4.43
N PHE A 188 -21.93 0.23 -3.16
CA PHE A 188 -21.14 -0.86 -2.56
C PHE A 188 -21.92 -1.67 -1.53
N ASN A 189 -22.91 -1.07 -0.85
CA ASN A 189 -23.71 -1.70 0.21
C ASN A 189 -22.85 -2.32 1.32
N LEU A 190 -21.75 -1.62 1.70
CA LEU A 190 -20.87 -2.09 2.75
C LEU A 190 -21.56 -1.98 4.13
N VAL A 191 -21.43 -3.03 4.93
CA VAL A 191 -21.91 -3.08 6.31
C VAL A 191 -20.80 -2.82 7.32
N GLY A 192 -19.53 -2.81 6.89
CA GLY A 192 -18.39 -2.53 7.75
C GLY A 192 -17.15 -2.14 6.96
N THR A 193 -16.39 -1.20 7.53
CA THR A 193 -15.06 -0.79 7.04
C THR A 193 -14.07 -0.74 8.20
N GLU A 194 -12.88 -1.25 7.99
CA GLU A 194 -11.78 -1.25 8.97
C GLU A 194 -10.53 -0.68 8.32
N HIS A 195 -9.74 0.08 9.06
CA HIS A 195 -8.44 0.54 8.62
C HIS A 195 -7.40 0.29 9.70
N HIS A 196 -6.47 -0.57 9.41
CA HIS A 196 -5.37 -0.96 10.27
C HIS A 196 -4.08 -0.30 9.81
N PHE A 197 -3.21 0.03 10.74
CA PHE A 197 -1.95 0.68 10.44
C PHE A 197 -0.79 -0.15 10.94
N PHE A 198 0.22 -0.34 10.10
CA PHE A 198 1.48 -0.94 10.53
C PHE A 198 2.19 -0.02 11.52
N ALA A 199 2.96 -0.62 12.43
CA ALA A 199 3.85 0.15 13.29
C ALA A 199 4.88 0.91 12.44
N SER A 200 5.25 2.10 12.89
CA SER A 200 6.23 2.95 12.20
C SER A 200 7.50 2.17 11.86
N CYS A 201 7.97 2.29 10.64
CA CYS A 201 9.14 1.60 10.09
C CYS A 201 9.01 0.06 9.93
N HIS A 202 7.81 -0.50 10.08
CA HIS A 202 7.55 -1.93 9.94
C HIS A 202 6.50 -2.28 8.89
N GLY A 203 6.18 -1.36 7.99
CA GLY A 203 5.19 -1.54 6.93
C GLY A 203 5.64 -2.41 5.75
N LYS A 204 6.69 -3.22 5.91
CA LYS A 204 7.15 -4.11 4.84
C LYS A 204 6.12 -5.19 4.57
N GLY A 205 5.65 -5.23 3.33
CA GLY A 205 4.61 -6.15 2.91
C GLY A 205 4.69 -6.50 1.43
N PRO A 206 3.71 -7.22 0.88
CA PRO A 206 3.69 -7.62 -0.52
C PRO A 206 3.68 -6.43 -1.49
N CYS A 207 3.24 -5.24 -1.06
CA CYS A 207 3.30 -4.02 -1.85
C CYS A 207 4.74 -3.59 -2.17
N ASP A 208 5.69 -3.77 -1.22
CA ASP A 208 7.11 -3.49 -1.48
C ASP A 208 7.67 -4.40 -2.58
N GLY A 209 7.35 -5.70 -2.51
CA GLY A 209 7.73 -6.66 -3.53
C GLY A 209 7.15 -6.32 -4.90
N LEU A 210 5.85 -6.00 -4.95
CA LEU A 210 5.15 -5.61 -6.18
C LEU A 210 5.73 -4.32 -6.77
N GLY A 211 5.97 -3.29 -5.93
CA GLY A 211 6.56 -2.02 -6.34
C GLY A 211 8.00 -2.20 -6.85
N GLY A 212 8.79 -3.03 -6.17
CA GLY A 212 10.16 -3.38 -6.58
C GLY A 212 10.18 -4.10 -7.92
N TRP A 213 9.36 -5.14 -8.08
CA TRP A 213 9.21 -5.87 -9.34
C TRP A 213 8.78 -4.95 -10.48
N THR A 214 7.76 -4.13 -10.26
CA THR A 214 7.27 -3.17 -11.26
C THR A 214 8.39 -2.23 -11.75
N LYS A 215 9.16 -1.66 -10.83
CA LYS A 215 10.27 -0.76 -11.20
C LYS A 215 11.40 -1.47 -11.94
N THR A 216 11.74 -2.68 -11.52
CA THR A 216 12.76 -3.50 -12.22
C THR A 216 12.30 -3.81 -13.64
N TYR A 217 11.04 -4.27 -13.79
CA TYR A 217 10.46 -4.56 -15.10
C TYR A 217 10.45 -3.33 -16.01
N LEU A 218 10.00 -2.17 -15.51
CA LEU A 218 9.99 -0.92 -16.28
C LEU A 218 11.40 -0.50 -16.72
N ARG A 219 12.38 -0.60 -15.83
CA ARG A 219 13.78 -0.29 -16.16
C ARG A 219 14.31 -1.24 -17.25
N ASP A 220 14.03 -2.52 -17.14
CA ASP A 220 14.45 -3.51 -18.15
C ASP A 220 13.82 -3.21 -19.54
N GLU A 221 12.56 -2.76 -19.54
CA GLU A 221 11.89 -2.34 -20.79
C GLU A 221 12.48 -1.04 -21.37
N GLU A 222 12.81 -0.04 -20.53
CA GLU A 222 13.45 1.20 -20.96
C GLU A 222 14.86 0.99 -21.53
N MET A 223 15.58 0.00 -21.03
CA MET A 223 16.89 -0.37 -21.54
C MET A 223 16.86 -1.05 -22.91
N LYS A 224 15.69 -1.50 -23.37
CA LYS A 224 15.54 -2.04 -24.74
C LYS A 224 15.52 -0.89 -25.73
N LYS A 225 16.30 -1.02 -26.84
CA LYS A 225 16.37 0.02 -27.88
C LYS A 225 14.99 0.43 -28.39
N GLY A 226 14.68 1.72 -28.32
CA GLY A 226 13.46 2.31 -28.86
C GLY A 226 12.28 2.38 -27.90
N ASN A 227 12.39 1.82 -26.70
CA ASN A 227 11.35 1.90 -25.69
C ASN A 227 11.62 3.09 -24.77
N HIS A 228 11.04 4.24 -25.12
CA HIS A 228 11.11 5.42 -24.28
C HIS A 228 9.71 5.67 -23.66
N MET A 229 9.60 5.49 -22.35
CA MET A 229 8.31 5.65 -21.68
C MET A 229 7.98 7.11 -21.35
N GLY A 230 8.95 7.92 -20.96
CA GLY A 230 8.91 9.40 -20.78
C GLY A 230 7.73 10.01 -20.00
N THR A 231 6.61 9.29 -19.89
CA THR A 231 5.36 9.74 -19.29
C THR A 231 4.69 8.61 -18.52
N SER A 232 3.78 8.96 -17.59
CA SER A 232 2.98 7.96 -16.87
C SER A 232 2.05 7.15 -17.78
N GLN A 233 1.62 7.73 -18.91
CA GLN A 233 0.85 6.98 -19.92
C GLN A 233 1.74 5.94 -20.61
N GLY A 234 2.99 6.27 -20.95
CA GLY A 234 3.95 5.30 -21.51
C GLY A 234 4.24 4.15 -20.56
N VAL A 235 4.37 4.45 -19.26
CA VAL A 235 4.50 3.41 -18.20
C VAL A 235 3.26 2.50 -18.17
N PHE A 236 2.07 3.08 -18.20
CA PHE A 236 0.82 2.33 -18.23
C PHE A 236 0.74 1.41 -19.45
N ASP A 237 1.01 1.95 -20.64
CA ASP A 237 0.97 1.19 -21.91
C ASP A 237 1.97 0.03 -21.90
N CYS A 238 3.16 0.25 -21.34
CA CYS A 238 4.18 -0.78 -21.16
C CYS A 238 3.70 -1.93 -20.26
N LEU A 239 3.10 -1.59 -19.11
CA LEU A 239 2.60 -2.58 -18.15
C LEU A 239 1.38 -3.37 -18.67
N VAL A 240 0.56 -2.77 -19.54
CA VAL A 240 -0.65 -3.41 -20.08
C VAL A 240 -0.36 -4.28 -21.29
N LYS A 241 0.62 -3.92 -22.13
CA LYS A 241 0.97 -4.67 -23.37
C LYS A 241 1.48 -6.08 -23.12
N ASN A 242 1.97 -6.35 -21.92
CA ASN A 242 2.63 -7.61 -21.58
C ASN A 242 1.83 -8.44 -20.55
N LYS A 243 0.50 -8.31 -20.60
CA LYS A 243 -0.43 -9.18 -19.86
C LYS A 243 -0.64 -10.51 -20.54
#